data_1420735440ec2a3b570f8231545a77be
#
_entry.id   1420735440ec2a3b570f8231545a77be
#
_cell.length_a   1.000
_cell.length_b   1.000
_cell.length_c   1.000
_cell.angle_alpha   90.00
_cell.angle_beta   90.00
_cell.angle_gamma   90.00
#
_symmetry.space_group_name_H-M   'P 1'
#
loop_
_entity.id
_entity.type
_entity.pdbx_description
1 polymer ?
#
loop_
_entity_poly.entity_id
_entity_poly.type
_entity_poly.pdbx_seq_one_letter_code
_entity_poly.pdbx_strand_id
1 'polypeptide(L)' 'MKLITKPKEWGNSLGIIIPREFARKNDINTETVIEVDIKRKNPNR' A
#
# COMPACT_ATOMS: atom_id res chain seq x y z
N MET A 1 -9.76 6.86 -0.24
CA MET A 1 -9.68 5.43 -0.53
C MET A 1 -8.88 4.69 0.51
N LYS A 2 -9.18 3.46 0.69
CA LYS A 2 -8.63 2.69 1.77
C LYS A 2 -8.12 1.34 1.29
N LEU A 3 -6.96 0.95 1.78
CA LEU A 3 -6.38 -0.32 1.42
C LEU A 3 -5.80 -0.97 2.66
N ILE A 4 -6.17 -2.20 2.90
CA ILE A 4 -5.63 -2.96 4.02
C ILE A 4 -4.73 -4.02 3.44
N THR A 5 -3.46 -3.97 3.79
CA THR A 5 -2.51 -4.87 3.20
C THR A 5 -1.39 -5.15 4.19
N LYS A 6 -0.58 -6.13 3.86
CA LYS A 6 0.51 -6.55 4.70
C LYS A 6 1.82 -6.25 3.98
N PRO A 7 2.77 -5.62 4.64
CA PRO A 7 4.01 -5.29 3.94
C PRO A 7 4.87 -6.50 3.69
N LYS A 8 5.71 -6.39 2.68
CA LYS A 8 6.66 -7.41 2.32
C LYS A 8 8.07 -6.86 2.46
N GLU A 9 9.00 -7.74 2.74
CA GLU A 9 10.38 -7.33 2.86
C GLU A 9 11.02 -7.16 1.50
N TRP A 10 11.63 -6.02 1.29
CA TRP A 10 12.35 -5.75 0.05
C TRP A 10 13.70 -5.16 0.43
N GLY A 11 14.73 -6.03 0.44
CA GLY A 11 16.05 -5.56 0.84
C GLY A 11 16.03 -4.98 2.24
N ASN A 12 16.44 -3.74 2.37
CA ASN A 12 16.46 -3.07 3.66
C ASN A 12 15.15 -2.37 3.97
N SER A 13 14.17 -2.51 3.10
CA SER A 13 12.93 -1.77 3.23
C SER A 13 11.74 -2.69 3.33
N LEU A 14 10.62 -2.13 3.71
CA LEU A 14 9.35 -2.84 3.61
C LEU A 14 8.52 -2.16 2.53
N GLY A 15 7.89 -2.97 1.71
CA GLY A 15 7.05 -2.43 0.66
C GLY A 15 5.65 -2.99 0.78
N ILE A 16 4.71 -2.29 0.17
CA ILE A 16 3.35 -2.79 0.10
C ILE A 16 2.98 -2.94 -1.36
N ILE A 17 2.09 -3.88 -1.61
CA ILE A 17 1.62 -4.13 -2.96
C ILE A 17 0.22 -3.59 -3.09
N ILE A 18 0.03 -2.76 -4.08
CA ILE A 18 -1.29 -2.24 -4.40
C ILE A 18 -1.89 -3.15 -5.46
N PRO A 19 -2.97 -3.86 -5.15
CA PRO A 19 -3.55 -4.77 -6.14
C PRO A 19 -3.92 -4.03 -7.40
N ARG A 20 -3.76 -4.73 -8.51
CA ARG A 20 -4.01 -4.11 -9.81
C ARG A 20 -5.43 -3.58 -9.93
N GLU A 21 -6.38 -4.32 -9.43
CA GLU A 21 -7.77 -3.90 -9.48
C GLU A 21 -8.02 -2.62 -8.71
N PHE A 22 -7.41 -2.53 -7.54
CA PHE A 22 -7.54 -1.35 -6.71
C PHE A 22 -6.92 -0.15 -7.42
N ALA A 23 -5.74 -0.36 -8.00
CA ALA A 23 -5.06 0.71 -8.72
C ALA A 23 -5.88 1.19 -9.90
N ARG A 24 -6.46 0.25 -10.63
CA ARG A 24 -7.25 0.59 -11.80
C ARG A 24 -8.50 1.37 -11.41
N LYS A 25 -9.15 0.96 -10.35
CA LYS A 25 -10.35 1.64 -9.89
C LYS A 25 -10.06 3.06 -9.47
N ASN A 26 -8.88 3.30 -8.96
CA ASN A 26 -8.53 4.61 -8.45
C ASN A 26 -7.57 5.37 -9.36
N ASP A 27 -7.42 4.87 -10.57
CA ASP A 27 -6.65 5.56 -11.59
C ASP A 27 -5.19 5.77 -11.17
N ILE A 28 -4.59 4.75 -10.62
CA ILE A 28 -3.23 4.79 -10.14
C ILE A 28 -2.33 3.98 -11.06
N ASN A 29 -1.22 4.56 -11.47
CA ASN A 29 -0.23 3.82 -12.25
C ASN A 29 1.15 4.19 -11.74
N THR A 30 2.19 3.73 -12.43
CA THR A 30 3.54 3.91 -11.93
C THR A 30 4.00 5.36 -11.93
N GLU A 31 3.27 6.22 -12.58
CA GLU A 31 3.64 7.62 -12.63
C GLU A 31 2.80 8.47 -11.70
N THR A 32 1.87 7.85 -11.01
CA THR A 32 1.00 8.58 -10.12
C THR A 32 1.68 8.80 -8.80
N VAL A 33 1.69 10.03 -8.33
CA VAL A 33 2.19 10.32 -6.99
C VAL A 33 1.03 10.16 -6.03
N ILE A 34 1.21 9.31 -5.03
CA ILE A 34 0.12 9.06 -4.09
C ILE A 34 0.56 9.48 -2.70
N GLU A 35 -0.40 9.78 -1.88
CA GLU A 35 -0.17 10.10 -0.49
C GLU A 35 -0.73 8.97 0.34
N VAL A 36 0.05 8.46 1.26
CA VAL A 36 -0.35 7.30 2.04
C VAL A 36 -0.31 7.64 3.52
N ASP A 37 -1.40 7.34 4.20
CA ASP A 37 -1.48 7.51 5.64
C ASP A 37 -1.44 6.12 6.25
N ILE A 38 -0.39 5.81 6.96
CA ILE A 38 -0.17 4.47 7.45
C ILE A 38 -0.65 4.33 8.88
N LYS A 39 -1.54 3.38 9.10
CA LYS A 39 -2.04 3.09 10.42
C LYS A 39 -1.89 1.62 10.71
N ARG A 40 -1.39 1.32 11.86
CA ARG A 40 -1.24 -0.05 12.26
C ARG A 40 -2.58 -0.59 12.73
N LYS A 41 -2.98 -1.70 12.11
CA LYS A 41 -4.27 -2.29 12.42
C LYS A 41 -4.18 -3.26 13.58
N ASN A 42 -3.06 -3.98 13.69
CA ASN A 42 -2.85 -4.92 14.77
C ASN A 42 -2.38 -4.20 15.99
N PRO A 43 -3.07 -4.26 17.08
CA PRO A 43 -2.64 -3.51 18.24
C PRO A 43 -1.53 -4.17 19.02
N ASN A 44 -1.24 -5.38 18.83
CA ASN A 44 -0.32 -6.03 19.64
C ASN A 44 1.04 -5.77 19.35
N ARG A 45 1.47 -5.61 19.78
CA ARG A 45 2.62 -5.55 19.85
C ARG A 45 3.21 -6.09 19.73
#